data_4adae0097e6bc11dbedd7188eebe465f
#
_entry.id   4adae0097e6bc11dbedd7188eebe465f
#
_cell.length_a   1.000
_cell.length_b   1.000
_cell.length_c   1.000
_cell.angle_alpha   90.00
_cell.angle_beta   90.00
_cell.angle_gamma   90.00
#
_symmetry.space_group_name_H-M   'P 1'
#
loop_
_entity.id
_entity.type
_entity.pdbx_description
1 polymer ?
#
loop_
_entity_poly.entity_id
_entity_poly.type
_entity_poly.pdbx_seq_one_letter_code
_entity_poly.pdbx_strand_id
1 'polypeptide(L)'
;MKKTLVIAVMAVSALLFALFLPAKEASAEKTGESLFKEHCSVCHPDGSNILNPRKTLFSKDLEANNIKTAADLVKKMRNPGPFPTHPQEWAGMKMFDEKTISDDDALKIADYILKTFR
;
A
#
# COMPACT_ATOMS: atom_id res chain seq x y z
N MET A 1 -23.49 54.83 17.10
CA MET A 1 -24.16 54.06 16.05
C MET A 1 -23.21 53.65 14.91
N LYS A 2 -22.39 54.52 14.33
CA LYS A 2 -21.50 54.14 13.22
C LYS A 2 -20.39 53.14 13.60
N LYS A 3 -19.86 53.19 14.85
CA LYS A 3 -18.80 52.27 15.32
C LYS A 3 -19.33 50.85 15.58
N THR A 4 -20.57 50.72 16.09
CA THR A 4 -21.20 49.42 16.33
C THR A 4 -21.59 48.70 15.03
N LEU A 5 -21.99 49.46 14.02
CA LEU A 5 -22.30 48.90 12.71
C LEU A 5 -21.06 48.33 11.99
N VAL A 6 -19.91 49.01 12.09
CA VAL A 6 -18.65 48.56 11.50
C VAL A 6 -18.18 47.26 12.16
N ILE A 7 -18.28 47.14 13.49
CA ILE A 7 -17.87 45.92 14.19
C ILE A 7 -18.78 44.73 13.82
N ALA A 8 -20.07 44.96 13.65
CA ALA A 8 -21.01 43.90 13.24
C ALA A 8 -20.73 43.40 11.81
N VAL A 9 -20.40 44.29 10.87
CA VAL A 9 -20.06 43.91 9.49
C VAL A 9 -18.74 43.13 9.42
N MET A 10 -17.75 43.52 10.22
CA MET A 10 -16.47 42.80 10.28
C MET A 10 -16.63 41.40 10.88
N ALA A 11 -17.47 41.21 11.88
CA ALA A 11 -17.74 39.92 12.50
C ALA A 11 -18.45 38.95 11.53
N VAL A 12 -19.41 39.46 10.76
CA VAL A 12 -20.14 38.65 9.75
C VAL A 12 -19.23 38.25 8.60
N SER A 13 -18.33 39.12 8.15
CA SER A 13 -17.36 38.83 7.09
C SER A 13 -16.37 37.72 7.50
N ALA A 14 -15.90 37.74 8.76
CA ALA A 14 -15.00 36.72 9.27
C ALA A 14 -15.68 35.35 9.38
N LEU A 15 -16.97 35.30 9.74
CA LEU A 15 -17.73 34.05 9.83
C LEU A 15 -18.01 33.43 8.46
N LEU A 16 -18.26 34.24 7.45
CA LEU A 16 -18.49 33.77 6.07
C LEU A 16 -17.22 33.25 5.41
N PHE A 17 -16.05 33.81 5.75
CA PHE A 17 -14.78 33.34 5.20
C PHE A 17 -14.36 31.96 5.75
N ALA A 18 -14.74 31.63 6.97
CA ALA A 18 -14.47 30.32 7.58
C ALA A 18 -15.24 29.18 6.90
N LEU A 19 -16.36 29.45 6.22
CA LEU A 19 -17.16 28.44 5.52
C LEU A 19 -16.59 28.09 4.12
N PHE A 20 -15.64 28.84 3.61
CA PHE A 20 -14.97 28.61 2.31
C PHE A 20 -13.59 27.96 2.43
N LEU A 21 -13.17 27.55 3.62
CA LEU A 21 -11.95 26.73 3.71
C LEU A 21 -12.23 25.39 3.03
N PRO A 22 -11.44 25.02 1.99
CA PRO A 22 -11.62 23.71 1.38
C PRO A 22 -11.39 22.66 2.48
N ALA A 23 -12.40 21.85 2.77
CA ALA A 23 -12.22 20.68 3.58
C ALA A 23 -11.15 19.85 2.89
N LYS A 24 -9.98 19.68 3.52
CA LYS A 24 -8.95 18.77 3.06
C LYS A 24 -9.61 17.41 3.04
N GLU A 25 -9.95 16.91 1.84
CA GLU A 25 -10.45 15.56 1.69
C GLU A 25 -9.42 14.65 2.35
N ALA A 26 -9.82 14.03 3.46
CA ALA A 26 -9.04 12.97 4.06
C ALA A 26 -9.04 11.84 3.04
N SER A 27 -7.96 11.70 2.27
CA SER A 27 -7.75 10.55 1.39
C SER A 27 -7.91 9.31 2.27
N ALA A 28 -8.92 8.48 1.98
CA ALA A 28 -9.13 7.25 2.71
C ALA A 28 -7.86 6.42 2.65
N GLU A 29 -7.32 6.06 3.81
CA GLU A 29 -6.11 5.27 3.91
C GLU A 29 -6.31 3.91 3.24
N LYS A 30 -5.43 3.54 2.30
CA LYS A 30 -5.51 2.27 1.59
C LYS A 30 -5.29 1.10 2.57
N THR A 31 -6.12 0.08 2.46
CA THR A 31 -5.99 -1.16 3.24
C THR A 31 -4.94 -2.09 2.63
N GLY A 32 -4.41 -3.02 3.41
CA GLY A 32 -3.48 -4.05 2.90
C GLY A 32 -4.09 -4.88 1.77
N GLU A 33 -5.39 -5.16 1.83
CA GLU A 33 -6.12 -5.85 0.76
C GLU A 33 -6.17 -5.04 -0.53
N SER A 34 -6.53 -3.74 -0.46
CA SER A 34 -6.60 -2.89 -1.64
C SER A 34 -5.24 -2.70 -2.29
N LEU A 35 -4.20 -2.52 -1.47
CA LEU A 35 -2.81 -2.43 -1.93
C LEU A 35 -2.33 -3.74 -2.56
N PHE A 36 -2.65 -4.88 -1.96
CA PHE A 36 -2.35 -6.20 -2.53
C PHE A 36 -3.01 -6.38 -3.91
N LYS A 37 -4.29 -6.02 -4.04
CA LYS A 37 -4.98 -6.09 -5.33
C LYS A 37 -4.33 -5.19 -6.39
N GLU A 38 -3.90 -4.00 -6.00
CA GLU A 38 -3.27 -3.03 -6.90
C GLU A 38 -1.88 -3.47 -7.38
N HIS A 39 -1.06 -4.02 -6.50
CA HIS A 39 0.36 -4.24 -6.77
C HIS A 39 0.78 -5.71 -6.95
N CYS A 40 0.04 -6.64 -6.37
CA CYS A 40 0.48 -8.03 -6.23
C CYS A 40 -0.40 -9.03 -6.97
N SER A 41 -1.71 -8.80 -7.06
CA SER A 41 -2.69 -9.77 -7.56
C SER A 41 -2.49 -10.17 -9.02
N VAL A 42 -1.84 -9.34 -9.84
CA VAL A 42 -1.53 -9.66 -11.24
C VAL A 42 -0.66 -10.91 -11.34
N CYS A 43 0.33 -11.06 -10.44
CA CYS A 43 1.21 -12.21 -10.41
C CYS A 43 0.83 -13.23 -9.32
N HIS A 44 0.14 -12.78 -8.27
CA HIS A 44 -0.27 -13.58 -7.12
C HIS A 44 -1.79 -13.59 -6.93
N PRO A 45 -2.59 -14.01 -7.93
CA PRO A 45 -4.03 -14.11 -7.74
C PRO A 45 -4.32 -15.10 -6.61
N ASP A 46 -5.16 -14.68 -5.64
CA ASP A 46 -5.56 -15.50 -4.49
C ASP A 46 -4.40 -16.15 -3.71
N GLY A 47 -3.24 -15.47 -3.68
CA GLY A 47 -2.04 -15.96 -3.01
C GLY A 47 -1.21 -16.98 -3.81
N SER A 48 -1.67 -17.42 -4.96
CA SER A 48 -0.90 -18.28 -5.86
C SER A 48 0.27 -17.52 -6.52
N ASN A 49 0.95 -18.12 -7.47
CA ASN A 49 1.95 -17.47 -8.29
C ASN A 49 1.86 -18.03 -9.71
N ILE A 50 1.40 -17.22 -10.66
CA ILE A 50 1.20 -17.64 -12.05
C ILE A 50 2.52 -17.83 -12.80
N LEU A 51 3.60 -17.18 -12.36
CA LEU A 51 4.92 -17.26 -12.99
C LEU A 51 5.75 -18.41 -12.42
N ASN A 52 5.62 -18.71 -11.12
CA ASN A 52 6.31 -19.81 -10.47
C ASN A 52 5.41 -20.51 -9.45
N PRO A 53 4.71 -21.57 -9.83
CA PRO A 53 3.77 -22.26 -8.95
C PRO A 53 4.36 -22.83 -7.66
N ARG A 54 5.69 -22.92 -7.55
CA ARG A 54 6.40 -23.38 -6.35
C ARG A 54 6.76 -22.26 -5.37
N LYS A 55 6.46 -21.00 -5.72
CA LYS A 55 6.74 -19.82 -4.88
C LYS A 55 5.46 -19.01 -4.66
N THR A 56 4.50 -19.62 -4.02
CA THR A 56 3.22 -18.97 -3.68
C THR A 56 3.35 -18.11 -2.42
N LEU A 57 2.29 -17.40 -2.07
CA LEU A 57 2.19 -16.63 -0.82
C LEU A 57 1.55 -17.43 0.32
N PHE A 58 1.26 -18.72 0.11
CA PHE A 58 0.77 -19.57 1.18
C PHE A 58 1.85 -19.84 2.22
N SER A 59 1.46 -19.92 3.48
CA SER A 59 2.38 -20.08 4.63
C SER A 59 3.44 -21.15 4.41
N LYS A 60 3.06 -22.30 3.88
CA LYS A 60 3.98 -23.41 3.61
C LYS A 60 5.13 -23.02 2.70
N ASP A 61 4.84 -22.30 1.62
CA ASP A 61 5.86 -21.89 0.65
C ASP A 61 6.68 -20.71 1.16
N LEU A 62 6.04 -19.79 1.90
CA LEU A 62 6.74 -18.69 2.57
C LEU A 62 7.76 -19.22 3.58
N GLU A 63 7.38 -20.15 4.45
CA GLU A 63 8.25 -20.77 5.43
C GLU A 63 9.39 -21.55 4.78
N ALA A 64 9.13 -22.30 3.72
CA ALA A 64 10.13 -23.02 2.94
C ALA A 64 11.19 -22.08 2.31
N ASN A 65 10.84 -20.81 2.09
CA ASN A 65 11.72 -19.76 1.60
C ASN A 65 12.25 -18.84 2.71
N ASN A 66 12.15 -19.24 3.98
CA ASN A 66 12.57 -18.48 5.17
C ASN A 66 11.87 -17.10 5.32
N ILE A 67 10.65 -16.97 4.83
CA ILE A 67 9.80 -15.79 4.98
C ILE A 67 8.78 -16.09 6.08
N LYS A 68 8.96 -15.52 7.26
CA LYS A 68 8.15 -15.82 8.46
C LYS A 68 7.45 -14.60 9.03
N THR A 69 7.94 -13.41 8.72
CA THR A 69 7.46 -12.14 9.28
C THR A 69 7.08 -11.15 8.19
N ALA A 70 6.32 -10.10 8.57
CA ALA A 70 6.04 -8.99 7.68
C ALA A 70 7.32 -8.31 7.19
N ALA A 71 8.32 -8.18 8.06
CA ALA A 71 9.62 -7.61 7.69
C ALA A 71 10.35 -8.45 6.61
N ASP A 72 10.26 -9.79 6.69
CA ASP A 72 10.83 -10.66 5.66
C ASP A 72 10.15 -10.46 4.29
N LEU A 73 8.82 -10.31 4.31
CA LEU A 73 8.06 -10.00 3.09
C LEU A 73 8.44 -8.64 2.50
N VAL A 74 8.54 -7.59 3.33
CA VAL A 74 9.00 -6.27 2.89
C VAL A 74 10.39 -6.35 2.29
N LYS A 75 11.32 -7.04 2.97
CA LYS A 75 12.67 -7.28 2.45
C LYS A 75 12.64 -7.98 1.09
N LYS A 76 11.74 -8.96 0.91
CA LYS A 76 11.57 -9.66 -0.38
C LYS A 76 11.02 -8.74 -1.46
N MET A 77 10.10 -7.83 -1.14
CA MET A 77 9.59 -6.82 -2.08
C MET A 77 10.69 -5.86 -2.52
N ARG A 78 11.57 -5.45 -1.59
CA ARG A 78 12.70 -4.53 -1.86
C ARG A 78 13.84 -5.21 -2.61
N ASN A 79 14.05 -6.49 -2.38
CA ASN A 79 15.11 -7.27 -3.02
C ASN A 79 14.61 -8.68 -3.36
N PRO A 80 13.87 -8.85 -4.44
CA PRO A 80 13.31 -10.15 -4.84
C PRO A 80 14.35 -11.16 -5.33
N GLY A 81 15.59 -10.72 -5.55
CA GLY A 81 16.66 -11.51 -6.13
C GLY A 81 16.85 -11.25 -7.64
N PRO A 82 17.84 -11.87 -8.26
CA PRO A 82 18.12 -11.68 -9.68
C PRO A 82 16.98 -12.20 -10.55
N PHE A 83 16.76 -11.53 -11.68
CA PHE A 83 15.90 -12.06 -12.73
C PHE A 83 16.57 -13.26 -13.40
N PRO A 84 15.80 -14.26 -13.87
CA PRO A 84 16.31 -15.34 -14.66
C PRO A 84 16.99 -14.84 -15.93
N THR A 85 18.10 -15.44 -16.28
CA THR A 85 18.88 -15.08 -17.47
C THR A 85 18.53 -15.92 -18.70
N HIS A 86 17.75 -17.00 -18.52
CA HIS A 86 17.35 -17.93 -19.57
C HIS A 86 15.83 -17.94 -19.78
N PRO A 87 15.34 -18.03 -21.02
CA PRO A 87 13.90 -17.98 -21.31
C PRO A 87 13.09 -19.13 -20.70
N GLN A 88 13.71 -20.25 -20.36
CA GLN A 88 13.05 -21.41 -19.73
C GLN A 88 12.94 -21.28 -18.20
N GLU A 89 13.60 -20.31 -17.60
CA GLU A 89 13.48 -20.04 -16.18
C GLU A 89 12.23 -19.23 -15.89
N TRP A 90 11.66 -19.45 -14.70
CA TRP A 90 10.51 -18.68 -14.25
C TRP A 90 10.89 -17.21 -14.09
N ALA A 91 10.04 -16.32 -14.58
CA ALA A 91 10.24 -14.88 -14.41
C ALA A 91 10.38 -14.51 -12.93
N GLY A 92 11.31 -13.61 -12.67
CA GLY A 92 11.55 -13.08 -11.33
C GLY A 92 10.45 -12.11 -10.90
N MET A 93 10.29 -11.97 -9.60
CA MET A 93 9.42 -10.95 -9.02
C MET A 93 10.01 -9.56 -9.29
N LYS A 94 9.15 -8.60 -9.66
CA LYS A 94 9.52 -7.19 -9.79
C LYS A 94 9.97 -6.63 -8.44
N MET A 95 11.00 -5.80 -8.44
CA MET A 95 11.39 -5.01 -7.28
C MET A 95 10.41 -3.84 -7.09
N PHE A 96 9.99 -3.63 -5.85
CA PHE A 96 9.18 -2.47 -5.45
C PHE A 96 10.01 -1.58 -4.53
N ASP A 97 10.35 -0.39 -5.01
CA ASP A 97 11.04 0.63 -4.22
C ASP A 97 10.05 1.43 -3.33
N GLU A 98 10.58 2.26 -2.44
CA GLU A 98 9.77 3.09 -1.54
C GLU A 98 8.93 4.15 -2.26
N LYS A 99 9.29 4.51 -3.49
CA LYS A 99 8.52 5.47 -4.31
C LYS A 99 7.28 4.80 -4.90
N THR A 100 7.37 3.51 -5.20
CA THR A 100 6.26 2.73 -5.74
C THR A 100 5.32 2.26 -4.63
N ILE A 101 5.86 1.75 -3.52
CA ILE A 101 5.14 1.30 -2.34
C ILE A 101 5.88 1.79 -1.11
N SER A 102 5.30 2.70 -0.33
CA SER A 102 5.90 3.19 0.92
C SER A 102 6.15 2.05 1.91
N ASP A 103 6.99 2.25 2.91
CA ASP A 103 7.25 1.21 3.92
C ASP A 103 5.98 0.87 4.72
N ASP A 104 5.15 1.86 5.05
CA ASP A 104 3.87 1.64 5.72
C ASP A 104 2.93 0.79 4.86
N ASP A 105 2.82 1.08 3.58
CA ASP A 105 1.98 0.33 2.66
C ASP A 105 2.53 -1.07 2.41
N ALA A 106 3.84 -1.24 2.33
CA ALA A 106 4.48 -2.53 2.22
C ALA A 106 4.21 -3.41 3.46
N LEU A 107 4.24 -2.84 4.66
CA LEU A 107 3.86 -3.54 5.89
C LEU A 107 2.39 -3.93 5.92
N LYS A 108 1.47 -3.06 5.46
CA LYS A 108 0.04 -3.40 5.35
C LYS A 108 -0.20 -4.56 4.38
N ILE A 109 0.49 -4.57 3.24
CA ILE A 109 0.44 -5.68 2.28
C ILE A 109 0.96 -6.96 2.93
N ALA A 110 2.11 -6.91 3.59
CA ALA A 110 2.72 -8.06 4.24
C ALA A 110 1.82 -8.66 5.32
N ASP A 111 1.24 -7.83 6.16
CA ASP A 111 0.28 -8.26 7.20
C ASP A 111 -0.97 -8.89 6.58
N TYR A 112 -1.49 -8.32 5.51
CA TYR A 112 -2.62 -8.89 4.78
C TYR A 112 -2.29 -10.29 4.26
N ILE A 113 -1.13 -10.46 3.60
CA ILE A 113 -0.65 -11.75 3.07
C ILE A 113 -0.58 -12.80 4.19
N LEU A 114 0.10 -12.49 5.29
CA LEU A 114 0.31 -13.42 6.40
C LEU A 114 -0.98 -13.81 7.12
N LYS A 115 -2.00 -12.97 7.10
CA LYS A 115 -3.31 -13.25 7.68
C LYS A 115 -4.22 -14.04 6.76
N THR A 116 -4.12 -13.80 5.46
CA THR A 116 -5.09 -14.29 4.46
C THR A 116 -4.68 -15.62 3.86
N PHE A 117 -3.41 -15.81 3.52
CA PHE A 117 -2.92 -16.99 2.80
C PHE A 117 -2.22 -18.00 3.73
N ARG A 118 -3.01 -18.61 4.59
CA ARG A 118 -2.54 -19.61 5.56
C ARG A 118 -2.64 -21.05 5.06
#